data_f3d8f7ad90a0b486437cee0d4d0aabe1
#
_entry.id   f3d8f7ad90a0b486437cee0d4d0aabe1
#
_cell.length_a   1.000
_cell.length_b   1.000
_cell.length_c   1.000
_cell.angle_alpha   90.00
_cell.angle_beta   90.00
_cell.angle_gamma   90.00
#
_symmetry.space_group_name_H-M   'P 1'
#
loop_
_entity.id
_entity.type
_entity.pdbx_description
1 polymer ?
#
loop_
_entity_poly.entity_id
_entity_poly.type
_entity_poly.pdbx_seq_one_letter_code
_entity_poly.pdbx_strand_id
1 'polypeptide(L)'
;LFADVRHERGDDSPLFTEHGPRVPQPCPAFDHGDCTCALYADRPARCRKFECKQLLAVRAGAKTSEAALKKIRQARKLVAQVESLLTELDFNDTRLPLSKRFQRCQRAAERGGLSEDQFDCLAELQLTVHKLNGLLAADFYAEQRHP
;
A
#
# COMPACT_ATOMS: atom_id res chain seq x y z
N LEU A 1 -14.53 -17.66 0.83
CA LEU A 1 -13.26 -17.48 1.54
C LEU A 1 -13.35 -16.37 2.60
N PHE A 2 -14.01 -15.24 2.28
CA PHE A 2 -14.34 -14.22 3.27
C PHE A 2 -15.62 -14.55 4.04
N ALA A 3 -16.48 -15.44 3.51
CA ALA A 3 -17.68 -15.93 4.18
C ALA A 3 -17.34 -16.65 5.50
N ASP A 4 -16.26 -17.44 5.51
CA ASP A 4 -15.82 -18.17 6.71
C ASP A 4 -15.45 -17.19 7.84
N VAL A 5 -14.70 -16.13 7.51
CA VAL A 5 -14.32 -15.09 8.49
C VAL A 5 -15.55 -14.31 8.98
N ARG A 6 -16.51 -14.05 8.08
CA ARG A 6 -17.77 -13.39 8.43
C ARG A 6 -18.60 -14.23 9.41
N HIS A 7 -18.70 -15.53 9.16
CA HIS A 7 -19.48 -16.44 9.98
C HIS A 7 -18.95 -16.54 11.42
N GLU A 8 -17.63 -16.50 11.58
CA GLU A 8 -16.98 -16.58 12.89
C GLU A 8 -16.98 -15.26 13.69
N ARG A 9 -17.09 -14.10 13.01
CA ARG A 9 -16.91 -12.77 13.64
C ARG A 9 -18.13 -11.86 13.61
N GLY A 10 -19.21 -12.25 12.95
CA GLY A 10 -20.38 -11.39 12.71
C GLY A 10 -20.16 -10.37 11.57
N ASP A 11 -21.27 -9.73 11.17
CA ASP A 11 -21.29 -8.80 10.02
C ASP A 11 -20.54 -7.47 10.26
N ASP A 12 -20.25 -7.13 11.52
CA ASP A 12 -19.56 -5.89 11.91
C ASP A 12 -18.02 -5.95 11.79
N SER A 13 -17.48 -7.01 11.19
CA SER A 13 -16.04 -7.14 11.02
C SER A 13 -15.49 -6.02 10.11
N PRO A 14 -14.43 -5.29 10.54
CA PRO A 14 -13.81 -4.24 9.74
C PRO A 14 -13.21 -4.72 8.41
N LEU A 15 -13.15 -6.05 8.20
CA LEU A 15 -12.69 -6.65 6.95
C LEU A 15 -13.78 -6.74 5.87
N PHE A 16 -15.03 -6.41 6.19
CA PHE A 16 -16.14 -6.43 5.25
C PHE A 16 -16.64 -5.02 4.96
N THR A 17 -16.92 -4.74 3.70
CA THR A 17 -17.49 -3.48 3.24
C THR A 17 -18.86 -3.72 2.63
N GLU A 18 -19.67 -2.66 2.47
CA GLU A 18 -20.99 -2.72 1.83
C GLU A 18 -20.96 -3.35 0.43
N HIS A 19 -19.80 -3.34 -0.24
CA HIS A 19 -19.63 -3.88 -1.60
C HIS A 19 -19.10 -5.33 -1.63
N GLY A 20 -19.23 -6.06 -0.52
CA GLY A 20 -18.81 -7.45 -0.38
C GLY A 20 -17.43 -7.64 0.27
N PRO A 21 -16.87 -8.86 0.22
CA PRO A 21 -15.70 -9.23 1.01
C PRO A 21 -14.41 -8.60 0.48
N ARG A 22 -14.19 -7.34 0.79
CA ARG A 22 -12.96 -6.59 0.50
C ARG A 22 -12.26 -6.21 1.79
N VAL A 23 -10.95 -6.28 1.79
CA VAL A 23 -10.15 -5.76 2.89
C VAL A 23 -9.93 -4.27 2.63
N PRO A 24 -10.48 -3.37 3.48
CA PRO A 24 -10.24 -1.95 3.33
C PRO A 24 -8.74 -1.64 3.46
N GLN A 25 -8.32 -0.56 2.86
CA GLN A 25 -6.94 -0.07 2.97
C GLN A 25 -6.96 1.36 3.50
N PRO A 26 -6.12 1.69 4.46
CA PRO A 26 -5.19 0.83 5.20
C PRO A 26 -5.90 -0.31 5.93
N CYS A 27 -5.27 -1.49 6.00
CA CYS A 27 -5.88 -2.65 6.66
C CYS A 27 -6.04 -2.39 8.17
N PRO A 28 -7.25 -2.44 8.75
CA PRO A 28 -7.48 -2.14 10.16
C PRO A 28 -6.88 -3.18 11.12
N ALA A 29 -6.51 -4.35 10.62
CA ALA A 29 -5.85 -5.39 11.40
C ALA A 29 -4.31 -5.33 11.34
N PHE A 30 -3.74 -4.37 10.60
CA PHE A 30 -2.29 -4.22 10.45
C PHE A 30 -1.77 -3.11 11.37
N ASP A 31 -0.86 -3.47 12.27
CA ASP A 31 -0.12 -2.51 13.07
C ASP A 31 1.09 -2.00 12.29
N HIS A 32 1.11 -0.69 12.03
CA HIS A 32 2.19 -0.06 11.28
C HIS A 32 3.46 0.16 12.12
N GLY A 33 3.35 0.21 13.44
CA GLY A 33 4.48 0.36 14.36
C GLY A 33 5.35 -0.89 14.36
N ASP A 34 4.74 -2.02 14.67
CA ASP A 34 5.43 -3.31 14.78
C ASP A 34 5.45 -4.10 13.48
N CYS A 35 4.77 -3.62 12.43
CA CYS A 35 4.58 -4.35 11.17
C CYS A 35 3.93 -5.73 11.38
N THR A 36 3.01 -5.84 12.33
CA THR A 36 2.33 -7.08 12.69
C THR A 36 0.87 -7.09 12.25
N CYS A 37 0.26 -8.25 12.23
CA CYS A 37 -1.15 -8.42 11.91
C CYS A 37 -1.89 -8.97 13.13
N ALA A 38 -2.82 -8.23 13.70
CA ALA A 38 -3.63 -8.64 14.85
C ALA A 38 -4.46 -9.90 14.58
N LEU A 39 -4.74 -10.20 13.31
CA LEU A 39 -5.48 -11.38 12.86
C LEU A 39 -4.57 -12.43 12.24
N TYR A 40 -3.30 -12.53 12.64
CA TYR A 40 -2.32 -13.36 11.93
C TYR A 40 -2.75 -14.82 11.80
N ALA A 41 -3.29 -15.42 12.85
CA ALA A 41 -3.76 -16.81 12.86
C ALA A 41 -5.01 -17.00 11.97
N ASP A 42 -5.93 -16.03 12.01
CA ASP A 42 -7.23 -16.06 11.33
C ASP A 42 -7.25 -15.25 10.03
N ARG A 43 -6.08 -15.03 9.45
CA ARG A 43 -5.97 -14.25 8.21
C ARG A 43 -6.84 -14.83 7.10
N PRO A 44 -7.54 -13.98 6.32
CA PRO A 44 -8.21 -14.40 5.10
C PRO A 44 -7.29 -15.18 4.17
N ALA A 45 -7.83 -16.15 3.44
CA ALA A 45 -7.02 -16.99 2.55
C ALA A 45 -6.19 -16.18 1.53
N ARG A 46 -6.71 -15.05 1.06
CA ARG A 46 -5.96 -14.14 0.18
C ARG A 46 -4.70 -13.59 0.86
N CYS A 47 -4.79 -13.20 2.13
CA CYS A 47 -3.62 -12.74 2.89
C CYS A 47 -2.61 -13.86 3.15
N ARG A 48 -3.09 -15.10 3.38
CA ARG A 48 -2.23 -16.27 3.58
C ARG A 48 -1.50 -16.69 2.30
N LYS A 49 -2.15 -16.52 1.14
CA LYS A 49 -1.62 -16.92 -0.17
C LYS A 49 -0.83 -15.81 -0.86
N PHE A 50 -0.84 -14.59 -0.30
CA PHE A 50 -0.12 -13.49 -0.91
C PHE A 50 1.40 -13.67 -0.78
N GLU A 51 2.07 -13.70 -1.90
CA GLU A 51 3.51 -13.75 -2.01
C GLU A 51 3.98 -12.69 -3.01
N CYS A 52 4.83 -11.79 -2.56
CA CYS A 52 5.40 -10.79 -3.45
C CYS A 52 6.56 -11.40 -4.26
N LYS A 53 6.88 -10.79 -5.40
CA LYS A 53 7.97 -11.21 -6.29
C LYS A 53 9.32 -11.39 -5.57
N GLN A 54 9.60 -10.55 -4.54
CA GLN A 54 10.82 -10.69 -3.74
C GLN A 54 10.85 -11.99 -2.93
N LEU A 55 9.75 -12.34 -2.27
CA LEU A 55 9.64 -13.57 -1.50
C LEU A 55 9.76 -14.80 -2.41
N LEU A 56 9.08 -14.78 -3.56
CA LEU A 56 9.15 -15.85 -4.56
C LEU A 56 10.58 -16.04 -5.07
N ALA A 57 11.30 -14.96 -5.36
CA ALA A 57 12.69 -15.01 -5.84
C ALA A 57 13.65 -15.58 -4.78
N VAL A 58 13.46 -15.25 -3.50
CA VAL A 58 14.26 -15.81 -2.41
C VAL A 58 13.97 -17.31 -2.22
N ARG A 59 12.70 -17.73 -2.24
CA ARG A 59 12.31 -19.14 -2.13
C ARG A 59 12.83 -20.00 -3.28
N ALA A 60 12.88 -19.43 -4.49
CA ALA A 60 13.45 -20.08 -5.67
C ALA A 60 14.98 -20.08 -5.70
N GLY A 61 15.66 -19.50 -4.71
CA GLY A 61 17.11 -19.35 -4.71
C GLY A 61 17.68 -18.37 -5.74
N ALA A 62 16.80 -17.64 -6.45
CA ALA A 62 17.20 -16.68 -7.47
C ALA A 62 17.69 -15.33 -6.88
N LYS A 63 17.46 -15.10 -5.58
CA LYS A 63 17.87 -13.89 -4.87
C LYS A 63 18.20 -14.21 -3.41
N THR A 64 19.19 -13.52 -2.85
CA THR A 64 19.47 -13.61 -1.41
C THR A 64 18.43 -12.81 -0.59
N SER A 65 18.19 -13.21 0.65
CA SER A 65 17.31 -12.48 1.57
C SER A 65 17.78 -11.03 1.75
N GLU A 66 19.08 -10.80 1.82
CA GLU A 66 19.67 -9.47 1.95
C GLU A 66 19.34 -8.57 0.75
N ALA A 67 19.49 -9.09 -0.48
CA ALA A 67 19.15 -8.38 -1.71
C ALA A 67 17.63 -8.04 -1.77
N ALA A 68 16.77 -8.97 -1.34
CA ALA A 68 15.34 -8.72 -1.25
C ALA A 68 15.01 -7.63 -0.21
N LEU A 69 15.60 -7.69 0.99
CA LEU A 69 15.44 -6.68 2.03
C LEU A 69 15.94 -5.30 1.60
N LYS A 70 17.01 -5.22 0.81
CA LYS A 70 17.48 -3.95 0.23
C LYS A 70 16.39 -3.31 -0.65
N LYS A 71 15.70 -4.10 -1.49
CA LYS A 71 14.58 -3.62 -2.31
C LYS A 71 13.38 -3.17 -1.48
N ILE A 72 13.04 -3.90 -0.42
CA ILE A 72 11.98 -3.52 0.51
C ILE A 72 12.31 -2.18 1.20
N ARG A 73 13.54 -2.01 1.69
CA ARG A 73 13.99 -0.74 2.29
C ARG A 73 13.93 0.42 1.30
N GLN A 74 14.29 0.20 0.04
CA GLN A 74 14.18 1.20 -1.02
C GLN A 74 12.73 1.63 -1.26
N ALA A 75 11.80 0.67 -1.36
CA ALA A 75 10.38 0.97 -1.50
C ALA A 75 9.83 1.75 -0.28
N ARG A 76 10.16 1.32 0.94
CA ARG A 76 9.74 2.02 2.17
C ARG A 76 10.26 3.45 2.25
N LYS A 77 11.51 3.70 1.80
CA LYS A 77 12.06 5.06 1.74
C LYS A 77 11.25 5.95 0.79
N LEU A 78 10.89 5.44 -0.39
CA LEU A 78 10.05 6.19 -1.34
C LEU A 78 8.65 6.43 -0.79
N VAL A 79 8.04 5.46 -0.12
CA VAL A 79 6.74 5.63 0.56
C VAL A 79 6.82 6.74 1.60
N ALA A 80 7.82 6.73 2.48
CA ALA A 80 8.00 7.76 3.51
C ALA A 80 8.20 9.16 2.88
N GLN A 81 8.91 9.26 1.75
CA GLN A 81 9.08 10.52 1.03
C GLN A 81 7.74 11.01 0.43
N VAL A 82 6.93 10.12 -0.16
CA VAL A 82 5.58 10.46 -0.64
C VAL A 82 4.68 10.92 0.51
N GLU A 83 4.74 10.27 1.67
CA GLU A 83 3.96 10.66 2.87
C GLU A 83 4.36 12.03 3.39
N SER A 84 5.65 12.36 3.42
CA SER A 84 6.17 13.67 3.83
C SER A 84 5.64 14.77 2.89
N LEU A 85 5.81 14.59 1.58
CA LEU A 85 5.36 15.56 0.58
C LEU A 85 3.84 15.76 0.58
N LEU A 86 3.06 14.69 0.79
CA LEU A 86 1.61 14.80 0.96
C LEU A 86 1.23 15.56 2.23
N THR A 87 2.03 15.45 3.30
CA THR A 87 1.81 16.20 4.54
C THR A 87 2.12 17.67 4.35
N GLU A 88 3.20 18.03 3.65
CA GLU A 88 3.53 19.41 3.28
C GLU A 88 2.44 20.08 2.43
N LEU A 89 1.75 19.30 1.62
CA LEU A 89 0.64 19.75 0.78
C LEU A 89 -0.73 19.69 1.47
N ASP A 90 -0.79 19.40 2.78
CA ASP A 90 -2.01 19.27 3.60
C ASP A 90 -2.92 18.09 3.23
N PHE A 91 -2.39 17.06 2.53
CA PHE A 91 -3.11 15.81 2.23
C PHE A 91 -2.72 14.68 3.18
N ASN A 92 -2.85 14.90 4.48
CA ASN A 92 -2.33 14.04 5.56
C ASN A 92 -3.36 13.06 6.17
N ASP A 93 -4.56 12.90 5.58
CA ASP A 93 -5.59 11.96 6.10
C ASP A 93 -5.14 10.50 6.00
N THR A 94 -4.52 9.99 7.06
CA THR A 94 -3.97 8.63 7.15
C THR A 94 -5.04 7.52 7.12
N ARG A 95 -6.33 7.86 7.27
CA ARG A 95 -7.44 6.90 7.10
C ARG A 95 -7.62 6.51 5.63
N LEU A 96 -7.05 7.27 4.71
CA LEU A 96 -7.09 6.98 3.28
C LEU A 96 -5.81 6.28 2.82
N PRO A 97 -5.93 5.34 1.87
CA PRO A 97 -4.77 4.80 1.18
C PRO A 97 -3.93 5.91 0.53
N LEU A 98 -2.62 5.70 0.49
CA LEU A 98 -1.67 6.67 -0.08
C LEU A 98 -2.06 7.10 -1.51
N SER A 99 -2.51 6.15 -2.34
CA SER A 99 -3.00 6.43 -3.69
C SER A 99 -4.22 7.37 -3.72
N LYS A 100 -5.12 7.27 -2.74
CA LYS A 100 -6.29 8.16 -2.65
C LYS A 100 -5.91 9.56 -2.18
N ARG A 101 -4.96 9.67 -1.26
CA ARG A 101 -4.40 10.95 -0.82
C ARG A 101 -3.74 11.66 -2.01
N PHE A 102 -2.91 10.95 -2.78
CA PHE A 102 -2.27 11.47 -3.99
C PHE A 102 -3.30 11.92 -5.03
N GLN A 103 -4.33 11.11 -5.33
CA GLN A 103 -5.40 11.48 -6.25
C GLN A 103 -6.17 12.73 -5.81
N ARG A 104 -6.40 12.91 -4.51
CA ARG A 104 -7.03 14.14 -3.98
C ARG A 104 -6.14 15.35 -4.19
N CYS A 105 -4.83 15.22 -3.94
CA CYS A 105 -3.86 16.28 -4.18
C CYS A 105 -3.84 16.70 -5.65
N GLN A 106 -3.78 15.76 -6.60
CA GLN A 106 -3.83 16.04 -8.04
C GLN A 106 -5.10 16.80 -8.43
N ARG A 107 -6.27 16.35 -7.96
CA ARG A 107 -7.55 17.03 -8.25
C ARG A 107 -7.63 18.42 -7.65
N ALA A 108 -7.00 18.67 -6.51
CA ALA A 108 -6.92 20.00 -5.92
C ALA A 108 -6.04 20.92 -6.79
N ALA A 109 -4.90 20.44 -7.26
CA ALA A 109 -4.03 21.16 -8.17
C ALA A 109 -4.75 21.55 -9.50
N GLU A 110 -5.46 20.59 -10.09
CA GLU A 110 -6.25 20.82 -11.34
C GLU A 110 -7.34 21.89 -11.18
N ARG A 111 -7.84 22.10 -9.96
CA ARG A 111 -8.86 23.10 -9.63
C ARG A 111 -8.30 24.44 -9.16
N GLY A 112 -6.97 24.61 -9.22
CA GLY A 112 -6.30 25.80 -8.70
C GLY A 112 -6.28 25.90 -7.17
N GLY A 113 -6.45 24.79 -6.47
CA GLY A 113 -6.48 24.72 -5.00
C GLY A 113 -5.10 24.62 -4.33
N LEU A 114 -4.00 24.80 -5.08
CA LEU A 114 -2.65 24.89 -4.56
C LEU A 114 -2.09 26.29 -4.80
N SER A 115 -1.27 26.75 -3.85
CA SER A 115 -0.52 28.01 -4.00
C SER A 115 0.67 27.80 -4.94
N GLU A 116 1.23 28.92 -5.43
CA GLU A 116 2.39 28.91 -6.33
C GLU A 116 3.59 28.18 -5.68
N ASP A 117 3.84 28.42 -4.39
CA ASP A 117 4.91 27.77 -3.62
C ASP A 117 4.72 26.24 -3.47
N GLN A 118 3.50 25.74 -3.60
CA GLN A 118 3.18 24.31 -3.49
C GLN A 118 3.41 23.54 -4.81
N PHE A 119 3.59 24.23 -5.94
CA PHE A 119 3.80 23.55 -7.23
C PHE A 119 5.13 22.80 -7.31
N ASP A 120 6.19 23.32 -6.70
CA ASP A 120 7.48 22.63 -6.68
C ASP A 120 7.39 21.34 -5.83
N CYS A 121 6.73 21.40 -4.67
CA CYS A 121 6.44 20.23 -3.85
C CYS A 121 5.56 19.20 -4.58
N LEU A 122 4.55 19.65 -5.35
CA LEU A 122 3.73 18.79 -6.18
C LEU A 122 4.55 18.09 -7.27
N ALA A 123 5.44 18.81 -7.94
CA ALA A 123 6.32 18.24 -8.97
C ALA A 123 7.24 17.14 -8.38
N GLU A 124 7.84 17.40 -7.20
CA GLU A 124 8.64 16.39 -6.50
C GLU A 124 7.79 15.19 -6.09
N LEU A 125 6.57 15.41 -5.59
CA LEU A 125 5.61 14.35 -5.25
C LEU A 125 5.30 13.46 -6.44
N GLN A 126 4.97 14.06 -7.60
CA GLN A 126 4.68 13.31 -8.83
C GLN A 126 5.86 12.47 -9.29
N LEU A 127 7.08 13.03 -9.26
CA LEU A 127 8.30 12.31 -9.60
C LEU A 127 8.56 11.15 -8.64
N THR A 128 8.38 11.37 -7.34
CA THR A 128 8.58 10.33 -6.32
C THR A 128 7.57 9.21 -6.44
N VAL A 129 6.30 9.52 -6.68
CA VAL A 129 5.25 8.52 -6.97
C VAL A 129 5.57 7.74 -8.26
N HIS A 130 6.05 8.40 -9.30
CA HIS A 130 6.49 7.72 -10.53
C HIS A 130 7.63 6.71 -10.25
N LYS A 131 8.67 7.13 -9.50
CA LYS A 131 9.77 6.24 -9.08
C LYS A 131 9.28 5.06 -8.24
N LEU A 132 8.36 5.31 -7.30
CA LEU A 132 7.76 4.25 -6.47
C LEU A 132 7.00 3.25 -7.32
N ASN A 133 6.13 3.71 -8.21
CA ASN A 133 5.34 2.85 -9.09
C ASN A 133 6.24 2.00 -10.02
N GLY A 134 7.29 2.59 -10.58
CA GLY A 134 8.28 1.87 -11.39
C GLY A 134 8.97 0.76 -10.59
N LEU A 135 9.40 1.06 -9.37
CA LEU A 135 10.02 0.07 -8.47
C LEU A 135 9.03 -1.06 -8.11
N LEU A 136 7.79 -0.71 -7.77
CA LEU A 136 6.76 -1.71 -7.41
C LEU A 136 6.42 -2.61 -8.59
N ALA A 137 6.25 -2.07 -9.78
CA ALA A 137 5.98 -2.83 -10.99
C ALA A 137 7.12 -3.79 -11.33
N ALA A 138 8.36 -3.31 -11.29
CA ALA A 138 9.52 -4.13 -11.64
C ALA A 138 9.82 -5.23 -10.61
N ASP A 139 9.77 -4.86 -9.31
CA ASP A 139 10.36 -5.69 -8.25
C ASP A 139 9.33 -6.38 -7.33
N PHE A 140 8.06 -5.96 -7.29
CA PHE A 140 7.12 -6.45 -6.28
C PHE A 140 5.87 -7.13 -6.84
N TYR A 141 5.32 -6.66 -7.96
CA TYR A 141 4.13 -7.27 -8.53
C TYR A 141 4.51 -8.55 -9.28
N ALA A 142 4.07 -9.69 -8.77
CA ALA A 142 4.10 -10.92 -9.53
C ALA A 142 3.09 -10.82 -10.69
N GLU A 143 3.47 -11.29 -11.87
CA GLU A 143 2.50 -11.48 -12.95
C GLU A 143 1.37 -12.38 -12.41
N GLN A 144 0.15 -11.84 -12.36
CA GLN A 144 -1.00 -12.63 -11.98
C GLN A 144 -1.22 -13.65 -13.09
N ARG A 145 -0.75 -14.88 -12.86
CA ARG A 145 -1.23 -16.00 -13.67
C ARG A 145 -2.69 -16.18 -13.30
N HIS A 146 -3.58 -15.62 -14.11
CA HIS A 146 -4.97 -16.05 -14.10
C HIS A 146 -4.99 -17.48 -14.60
N PRO A 147 -5.53 -18.45 -13.81
CA PRO A 147 -5.78 -19.79 -14.31
C PRO A 147 -6.88 -19.76 -15.37
#